data_0e5fe50fd194f7249bffd5dd77d2d38d
#
_entry.id   0e5fe50fd194f7249bffd5dd77d2d38d
#
_cell.length_a   1.000
_cell.length_b   1.000
_cell.length_c   1.000
_cell.angle_alpha   90.00
_cell.angle_beta   90.00
_cell.angle_gamma   90.00
#
_symmetry.space_group_name_H-M   'P 1'
#
loop_
_entity.id
_entity.type
_entity.pdbx_description
1 polymer ?
#
loop_
_entity_poly.entity_id
_entity_poly.type
_entity_poly.pdbx_seq_one_letter_code
_entity_poly.pdbx_strand_id
1 'polypeptide(L)'
;MRIIIITTALIFSLTNIFGQAEKAKLEISHLTGDFYIYTTYNTYQEYQVPANGMYLVTNYGVVMFDTPWDTTQFQPLLDSIKIRHNKTGAICFATHWHSDKTAGLEYYKQQGIKTYTTDLTDILSKKNDKKRAQFLMTKDTAFHVGQYSFETYYPGPGHTEDNIVIWFKKEKILYGGCLIKGTDAEDLGYLGDGNVSEYVATLKKIQKKFRKPKFIIIAHSDWSDINSLKHSINMAKELKRNN
;
A
#
# COMPACT_ATOMS: atom_id res chain seq x y z
N MET A 1 -73.77 7.83 -37.80
CA MET A 1 -72.45 7.24 -37.88
C MET A 1 -71.53 8.07 -36.97
N ARG A 2 -71.29 7.58 -35.78
CA ARG A 2 -70.45 8.33 -34.78
C ARG A 2 -69.03 7.74 -34.87
N ILE A 3 -68.07 8.61 -35.19
CA ILE A 3 -66.65 8.27 -35.27
C ILE A 3 -66.07 8.46 -33.84
N ILE A 4 -65.58 7.36 -33.25
CA ILE A 4 -64.84 7.38 -31.95
C ILE A 4 -63.35 7.50 -32.31
N ILE A 5 -62.75 8.62 -31.95
CA ILE A 5 -61.31 8.84 -32.05
C ILE A 5 -60.69 8.34 -30.74
N ILE A 6 -59.92 7.24 -30.80
CA ILE A 6 -59.13 6.72 -29.68
C ILE A 6 -57.75 7.39 -29.75
N THR A 7 -57.48 8.30 -28.83
CA THR A 7 -56.16 8.91 -28.64
C THR A 7 -55.32 8.00 -27.74
N THR A 8 -54.35 7.33 -28.31
CA THR A 8 -53.38 6.51 -27.58
C THR A 8 -52.29 7.45 -27.02
N ALA A 9 -52.30 7.67 -25.70
CA ALA A 9 -51.23 8.41 -25.01
C ALA A 9 -50.04 7.51 -24.82
N LEU A 10 -48.93 7.80 -25.51
CA LEU A 10 -47.65 7.15 -25.34
C LEU A 10 -46.98 7.73 -24.11
N ILE A 11 -46.94 6.98 -22.99
CA ILE A 11 -46.22 7.36 -21.78
C ILE A 11 -44.75 6.96 -22.00
N PHE A 12 -43.89 7.93 -22.28
CA PHE A 12 -42.44 7.76 -22.24
C PHE A 12 -41.99 7.72 -20.79
N SER A 13 -41.73 6.53 -20.27
CA SER A 13 -41.04 6.35 -19.00
C SER A 13 -39.56 6.71 -19.17
N LEU A 14 -39.17 7.90 -18.78
CA LEU A 14 -37.77 8.28 -18.60
C LEU A 14 -37.21 7.53 -17.37
N THR A 15 -36.65 6.35 -17.58
CA THR A 15 -35.81 5.70 -16.58
C THR A 15 -34.51 6.49 -16.48
N ASN A 16 -34.40 7.30 -15.44
CA ASN A 16 -33.10 7.87 -15.05
C ASN A 16 -32.19 6.72 -14.63
N ILE A 17 -31.36 6.24 -15.56
CA ILE A 17 -30.22 5.38 -15.24
C ILE A 17 -29.17 6.29 -14.58
N PHE A 18 -29.26 6.47 -13.26
CA PHE A 18 -28.13 6.91 -12.48
C PHE A 18 -27.10 5.76 -12.52
N GLY A 19 -26.23 5.78 -13.52
CA GLY A 19 -25.04 4.96 -13.51
C GLY A 19 -24.23 5.40 -12.28
N GLN A 20 -24.15 4.57 -11.24
CA GLN A 20 -23.11 4.73 -10.23
C GLN A 20 -21.78 4.72 -10.97
N ALA A 21 -21.05 5.83 -10.91
CA ALA A 21 -19.70 5.89 -11.47
C ALA A 21 -18.90 4.74 -10.86
N GLU A 22 -18.45 3.81 -11.70
CA GLU A 22 -17.62 2.70 -11.23
C GLU A 22 -16.40 3.30 -10.53
N LYS A 23 -16.20 2.93 -9.26
CA LYS A 23 -15.09 3.47 -8.47
C LYS A 23 -13.77 3.15 -9.16
N ALA A 24 -12.90 4.12 -9.32
CA ALA A 24 -11.61 3.94 -9.95
C ALA A 24 -10.85 2.79 -9.26
N LYS A 25 -10.38 1.81 -10.05
CA LYS A 25 -9.62 0.66 -9.52
C LYS A 25 -8.20 1.05 -9.10
N LEU A 26 -7.69 2.16 -9.62
CA LEU A 26 -6.38 2.74 -9.33
C LEU A 26 -6.52 4.25 -9.19
N GLU A 27 -6.11 4.76 -8.04
CA GLU A 27 -6.02 6.19 -7.77
C GLU A 27 -4.55 6.56 -7.53
N ILE A 28 -4.11 7.72 -8.03
CA ILE A 28 -2.75 8.23 -7.82
C ILE A 28 -2.82 9.66 -7.32
N SER A 29 -2.33 9.86 -6.10
CA SER A 29 -2.26 11.14 -5.40
C SER A 29 -0.81 11.62 -5.27
N HIS A 30 -0.59 12.91 -5.52
CA HIS A 30 0.72 13.53 -5.26
C HIS A 30 0.90 13.76 -3.76
N LEU A 31 2.01 13.28 -3.20
CA LEU A 31 2.33 13.48 -1.78
C LEU A 31 3.15 14.76 -1.58
N THR A 32 4.36 14.79 -2.11
CA THR A 32 5.29 15.93 -2.05
C THR A 32 6.47 15.69 -2.97
N GLY A 33 7.00 16.74 -3.60
CA GLY A 33 8.14 16.61 -4.50
C GLY A 33 7.91 15.53 -5.57
N ASP A 34 8.77 14.53 -5.62
CA ASP A 34 8.69 13.42 -6.57
C ASP A 34 8.02 12.16 -5.99
N PHE A 35 7.33 12.28 -4.83
CA PHE A 35 6.65 11.18 -4.14
C PHE A 35 5.16 11.17 -4.44
N TYR A 36 4.64 9.98 -4.72
CA TYR A 36 3.24 9.73 -5.05
C TYR A 36 2.73 8.50 -4.30
N ILE A 37 1.47 8.56 -3.89
CA ILE A 37 0.74 7.43 -3.33
C ILE A 37 -0.17 6.86 -4.42
N TYR A 38 -0.17 5.55 -4.58
CA TYR A 38 -1.19 4.88 -5.36
C TYR A 38 -2.07 4.05 -4.43
N THR A 39 -3.36 4.03 -4.72
CA THR A 39 -4.36 3.25 -3.99
C THR A 39 -5.06 2.32 -4.97
N THR A 40 -5.09 1.05 -4.64
CA THR A 40 -5.90 0.05 -5.31
C THR A 40 -6.91 -0.53 -4.33
N TYR A 41 -7.92 -1.22 -4.81
CA TYR A 41 -8.97 -1.77 -3.97
C TYR A 41 -9.08 -3.27 -4.21
N ASN A 42 -9.23 -4.04 -3.14
CA ASN A 42 -9.54 -5.45 -3.22
C ASN A 42 -10.72 -5.79 -2.31
N THR A 43 -11.46 -6.83 -2.66
CA THR A 43 -12.55 -7.32 -1.82
C THR A 43 -11.99 -8.25 -0.74
N TYR A 44 -12.25 -7.91 0.51
CA TYR A 44 -11.94 -8.74 1.67
C TYR A 44 -13.18 -8.85 2.56
N GLN A 45 -13.66 -10.06 2.80
CA GLN A 45 -14.90 -10.31 3.56
C GLN A 45 -16.08 -9.42 3.10
N GLU A 46 -16.30 -9.35 1.78
CA GLU A 46 -17.36 -8.56 1.12
C GLU A 46 -17.16 -7.03 1.13
N TYR A 47 -16.15 -6.51 1.81
CA TYR A 47 -15.82 -5.09 1.84
C TYR A 47 -14.74 -4.72 0.82
N GLN A 48 -14.89 -3.56 0.18
CA GLN A 48 -13.84 -2.96 -0.63
C GLN A 48 -12.80 -2.31 0.28
N VAL A 49 -11.62 -2.93 0.39
CA VAL A 49 -10.52 -2.46 1.24
C VAL A 49 -9.48 -1.75 0.38
N PRO A 50 -9.12 -0.49 0.69
CA PRO A 50 -8.04 0.20 0.01
C PRO A 50 -6.69 -0.43 0.37
N ALA A 51 -5.79 -0.48 -0.60
CA ALA A 51 -4.39 -0.85 -0.40
C ALA A 51 -3.50 0.23 -1.01
N ASN A 52 -2.85 1.00 -0.15
CA ASN A 52 -1.94 2.06 -0.53
C ASN A 52 -0.53 1.51 -0.71
N GLY A 53 0.10 1.93 -1.79
CA GLY A 53 1.54 1.83 -1.97
C GLY A 53 2.10 3.22 -2.31
N MET A 54 3.40 3.32 -2.43
CA MET A 54 4.07 4.58 -2.75
C MET A 54 5.03 4.38 -3.93
N TYR A 55 5.20 5.41 -4.73
CA TYR A 55 6.32 5.44 -5.66
C TYR A 55 7.07 6.77 -5.65
N LEU A 56 8.33 6.70 -5.99
CA LEU A 56 9.27 7.81 -6.07
C LEU A 56 9.82 7.94 -7.48
N VAL A 57 9.67 9.10 -8.09
CA VAL A 57 10.24 9.43 -9.40
C VAL A 57 11.68 9.88 -9.23
N THR A 58 12.63 9.20 -9.87
CA THR A 58 14.06 9.54 -9.81
C THR A 58 14.66 9.79 -11.19
N ASN A 59 15.89 10.30 -11.24
CA ASN A 59 16.62 10.43 -12.49
C ASN A 59 16.93 9.06 -13.12
N TYR A 60 17.06 8.03 -12.32
CA TYR A 60 17.33 6.65 -12.77
C TYR A 60 16.09 5.93 -13.30
N GLY A 61 14.90 6.27 -12.80
CA GLY A 61 13.61 5.62 -13.06
C GLY A 61 12.72 5.70 -11.85
N VAL A 62 11.64 4.96 -11.81
CA VAL A 62 10.69 4.99 -10.69
C VAL A 62 10.96 3.85 -9.72
N VAL A 63 11.04 4.19 -8.42
CA VAL A 63 11.13 3.23 -7.32
C VAL A 63 9.75 3.05 -6.72
N MET A 64 9.26 1.82 -6.67
CA MET A 64 7.96 1.47 -6.09
C MET A 64 8.14 0.80 -4.73
N PHE A 65 7.23 1.05 -3.81
CA PHE A 65 7.17 0.48 -2.48
C PHE A 65 5.83 -0.24 -2.35
N ASP A 66 5.93 -1.56 -2.19
CA ASP A 66 4.88 -2.56 -2.31
C ASP A 66 4.32 -2.71 -3.75
N THR A 67 3.45 -3.67 -3.97
CA THR A 67 2.75 -3.88 -5.24
C THR A 67 1.25 -3.70 -5.04
N PRO A 68 0.47 -3.36 -6.07
CA PRO A 68 -0.99 -3.36 -5.97
C PRO A 68 -1.51 -4.69 -5.41
N TRP A 69 -2.54 -4.63 -4.57
CA TRP A 69 -3.23 -5.84 -4.10
C TRP A 69 -4.14 -6.42 -5.19
N ASP A 70 -4.83 -5.54 -5.94
CA ASP A 70 -5.56 -5.94 -7.13
C ASP A 70 -4.58 -6.27 -8.27
N THR A 71 -4.48 -7.55 -8.62
CA THR A 71 -3.55 -8.04 -9.64
C THR A 71 -3.82 -7.48 -11.03
N THR A 72 -5.03 -6.99 -11.30
CA THR A 72 -5.38 -6.34 -12.57
C THR A 72 -4.75 -4.95 -12.71
N GLN A 73 -4.20 -4.38 -11.62
CA GLN A 73 -3.65 -3.03 -11.58
C GLN A 73 -2.11 -2.97 -11.72
N PHE A 74 -1.43 -4.09 -11.94
CA PHE A 74 0.03 -4.08 -12.12
C PHE A 74 0.46 -3.28 -13.35
N GLN A 75 -0.11 -3.58 -14.52
CA GLN A 75 0.19 -2.85 -15.75
C GLN A 75 -0.41 -1.44 -15.75
N PRO A 76 -1.68 -1.21 -15.35
CA PRO A 76 -2.23 0.14 -15.26
C PRO A 76 -1.41 1.11 -14.40
N LEU A 77 -0.78 0.64 -13.31
CA LEU A 77 0.13 1.47 -12.51
C LEU A 77 1.38 1.85 -13.32
N LEU A 78 2.02 0.90 -14.02
CA LEU A 78 3.19 1.17 -14.86
C LEU A 78 2.86 2.13 -16.01
N ASP A 79 1.71 1.96 -16.65
CA ASP A 79 1.24 2.83 -17.73
C ASP A 79 0.98 4.24 -17.21
N SER A 80 0.34 4.37 -16.05
CA SER A 80 0.09 5.66 -15.42
C SER A 80 1.40 6.38 -15.06
N ILE A 81 2.39 5.66 -14.54
CA ILE A 81 3.73 6.19 -14.26
C ILE A 81 4.38 6.67 -15.56
N LYS A 82 4.32 5.87 -16.63
CA LYS A 82 4.90 6.24 -17.94
C LYS A 82 4.24 7.47 -18.53
N ILE A 83 2.91 7.54 -18.49
CA ILE A 83 2.14 8.67 -19.01
C ILE A 83 2.43 9.96 -18.23
N ARG A 84 2.41 9.87 -16.87
CA ARG A 84 2.56 11.04 -16.00
C ARG A 84 3.99 11.62 -15.99
N HIS A 85 5.00 10.75 -16.03
CA HIS A 85 6.38 11.14 -15.73
C HIS A 85 7.35 10.87 -16.88
N ASN A 86 6.90 10.23 -17.97
CA ASN A 86 7.75 9.74 -19.05
C ASN A 86 8.92 8.88 -18.52
N LYS A 87 8.68 8.11 -17.44
CA LYS A 87 9.64 7.22 -16.79
C LYS A 87 9.08 5.80 -16.76
N THR A 88 9.97 4.83 -16.55
CA THR A 88 9.61 3.41 -16.34
C THR A 88 9.93 2.99 -14.91
N GLY A 89 9.27 1.96 -14.42
CA GLY A 89 9.64 1.30 -13.18
C GLY A 89 11.07 0.77 -13.26
N ALA A 90 11.86 1.00 -12.23
CA ALA A 90 13.24 0.54 -12.15
C ALA A 90 13.46 -0.46 -11.00
N ILE A 91 12.83 -0.18 -9.85
CA ILE A 91 12.98 -0.98 -8.63
C ILE A 91 11.62 -1.06 -7.92
N CYS A 92 11.33 -2.23 -7.31
CA CYS A 92 10.19 -2.42 -6.41
C CYS A 92 10.65 -3.11 -5.13
N PHE A 93 10.25 -2.58 -3.98
CA PHE A 93 10.49 -3.15 -2.65
C PHE A 93 9.18 -3.69 -2.09
N ALA A 94 9.16 -4.92 -1.55
CA ALA A 94 8.04 -5.45 -0.78
C ALA A 94 8.38 -5.40 0.72
N THR A 95 7.45 -4.88 1.53
CA THR A 95 7.67 -4.61 2.95
C THR A 95 7.41 -5.80 3.87
N HIS A 96 6.63 -6.77 3.44
CA HIS A 96 6.41 -8.06 4.09
C HIS A 96 5.76 -9.08 3.13
N TRP A 97 5.56 -10.31 3.58
CA TRP A 97 5.21 -11.44 2.71
C TRP A 97 3.75 -11.52 2.23
N HIS A 98 2.81 -10.74 2.76
CA HIS A 98 1.40 -10.80 2.35
C HIS A 98 1.20 -10.40 0.87
N SER A 99 0.12 -10.91 0.29
CA SER A 99 -0.17 -10.71 -1.14
C SER A 99 -0.39 -9.24 -1.52
N ASP A 100 -0.89 -8.42 -0.61
CA ASP A 100 -1.07 -6.98 -0.83
C ASP A 100 0.26 -6.20 -0.93
N LYS A 101 1.40 -6.91 -0.77
CA LYS A 101 2.76 -6.37 -0.94
C LYS A 101 3.56 -7.12 -2.01
N THR A 102 3.33 -8.44 -2.14
CA THR A 102 4.20 -9.30 -2.94
C THR A 102 3.58 -9.74 -4.26
N ALA A 103 2.25 -9.63 -4.45
CA ALA A 103 1.54 -10.25 -5.58
C ALA A 103 2.12 -9.87 -6.96
N GLY A 104 2.59 -8.64 -7.14
CA GLY A 104 3.14 -8.13 -8.39
C GLY A 104 4.64 -8.36 -8.60
N LEU A 105 5.39 -8.93 -7.62
CA LEU A 105 6.86 -9.02 -7.70
C LEU A 105 7.33 -9.78 -8.93
N GLU A 106 6.72 -10.92 -9.23
CA GLU A 106 7.08 -11.72 -10.39
C GLU A 106 6.72 -11.03 -11.71
N TYR A 107 5.54 -10.40 -11.76
CA TYR A 107 5.12 -9.61 -12.91
C TYR A 107 6.11 -8.48 -13.18
N TYR A 108 6.49 -7.71 -12.17
CA TYR A 108 7.45 -6.61 -12.30
C TYR A 108 8.84 -7.09 -12.71
N LYS A 109 9.30 -8.23 -12.17
CA LYS A 109 10.53 -8.87 -12.63
C LYS A 109 10.49 -9.17 -14.14
N GLN A 110 9.38 -9.69 -14.66
CA GLN A 110 9.19 -9.97 -16.09
C GLN A 110 9.20 -8.68 -16.95
N GLN A 111 8.83 -7.54 -16.36
CA GLN A 111 8.94 -6.21 -16.99
C GLN A 111 10.35 -5.59 -16.88
N GLY A 112 11.35 -6.33 -16.38
CA GLY A 112 12.71 -5.86 -16.18
C GLY A 112 12.92 -4.96 -14.95
N ILE A 113 11.92 -4.87 -14.06
CA ILE A 113 11.99 -4.11 -12.82
C ILE A 113 12.67 -4.98 -11.75
N LYS A 114 13.73 -4.45 -11.11
CA LYS A 114 14.43 -5.14 -10.03
C LYS A 114 13.55 -5.20 -8.79
N THR A 115 13.28 -6.39 -8.27
CA THR A 115 12.43 -6.59 -7.10
C THR A 115 13.27 -6.98 -5.88
N TYR A 116 12.98 -6.37 -4.72
CA TYR A 116 13.73 -6.54 -3.48
C TYR A 116 12.80 -6.88 -2.32
N THR A 117 13.29 -7.73 -1.41
CA THR A 117 12.67 -8.00 -0.11
C THR A 117 13.72 -8.46 0.90
N THR A 118 13.34 -8.63 2.18
CA THR A 118 14.25 -9.21 3.17
C THR A 118 14.36 -10.72 3.02
N ASP A 119 15.45 -11.31 3.54
CA ASP A 119 15.60 -12.78 3.61
C ASP A 119 14.42 -13.42 4.35
N LEU A 120 13.97 -12.81 5.45
CA LEU A 120 12.84 -13.32 6.23
C LEU A 120 11.53 -13.27 5.44
N THR A 121 11.28 -12.18 4.70
CA THR A 121 10.13 -12.08 3.80
C THR A 121 10.17 -13.14 2.72
N ASP A 122 11.34 -13.42 2.15
CA ASP A 122 11.51 -14.47 1.13
C ASP A 122 11.20 -15.87 1.69
N ILE A 123 11.72 -16.17 2.89
CA ILE A 123 11.46 -17.45 3.59
C ILE A 123 9.95 -17.62 3.82
N LEU A 124 9.28 -16.59 4.34
CA LEU A 124 7.83 -16.63 4.63
C LEU A 124 7.00 -16.66 3.34
N SER A 125 7.39 -15.92 2.31
CA SER A 125 6.75 -15.99 0.98
C SER A 125 6.83 -17.41 0.40
N LYS A 126 7.99 -18.04 0.47
CA LYS A 126 8.16 -19.43 0.02
C LYS A 126 7.29 -20.40 0.82
N LYS A 127 7.28 -20.26 2.16
CA LYS A 127 6.47 -21.11 3.06
C LYS A 127 4.98 -21.03 2.77
N ASN A 128 4.49 -19.84 2.39
CA ASN A 128 3.07 -19.53 2.21
C ASN A 128 2.65 -19.41 0.73
N ASP A 129 3.45 -19.93 -0.20
CA ASP A 129 3.20 -19.91 -1.65
C ASP A 129 2.88 -18.50 -2.20
N LYS A 130 3.65 -17.50 -1.76
CA LYS A 130 3.55 -16.12 -2.24
C LYS A 130 4.65 -15.81 -3.25
N LYS A 131 4.47 -14.73 -4.02
CA LYS A 131 5.45 -14.27 -5.01
C LYS A 131 6.71 -13.78 -4.30
N ARG A 132 7.87 -14.07 -4.92
CA ARG A 132 9.18 -13.81 -4.34
C ARG A 132 9.95 -12.75 -5.13
N ALA A 133 10.76 -11.97 -4.43
CA ALA A 133 11.63 -10.98 -5.05
C ALA A 133 12.85 -11.63 -5.72
N GLN A 134 13.50 -10.87 -6.61
CA GLN A 134 14.73 -11.28 -7.31
C GLN A 134 15.97 -11.10 -6.43
N PHE A 135 15.98 -10.04 -5.61
CA PHE A 135 17.12 -9.67 -4.76
C PHE A 135 16.71 -9.66 -3.30
N LEU A 136 17.61 -10.07 -2.42
CA LEU A 136 17.39 -10.18 -0.99
C LEU A 136 18.23 -9.16 -0.22
N MET A 137 17.65 -8.63 0.85
CA MET A 137 18.30 -7.76 1.83
C MET A 137 18.46 -8.54 3.12
N THR A 138 19.71 -8.75 3.57
CA THR A 138 20.02 -9.52 4.78
C THR A 138 19.94 -8.70 6.06
N LYS A 139 20.01 -7.39 5.96
CA LYS A 139 20.03 -6.41 7.07
C LYS A 139 19.31 -5.14 6.66
N ASP A 140 19.11 -4.26 7.64
CA ASP A 140 18.72 -2.89 7.38
C ASP A 140 19.72 -2.27 6.40
N THR A 141 19.21 -1.72 5.30
CA THR A 141 20.03 -1.32 4.16
C THR A 141 19.72 0.12 3.78
N ALA A 142 20.78 0.90 3.52
CA ALA A 142 20.66 2.22 2.89
C ALA A 142 20.76 2.08 1.38
N PHE A 143 19.84 2.72 0.67
CA PHE A 143 19.77 2.76 -0.78
C PHE A 143 20.01 4.17 -1.29
N HIS A 144 20.73 4.28 -2.42
CA HIS A 144 20.88 5.49 -3.19
C HIS A 144 20.36 5.23 -4.61
N VAL A 145 19.31 5.94 -5.01
CA VAL A 145 18.69 5.77 -6.33
C VAL A 145 18.46 7.16 -6.94
N GLY A 146 19.19 7.46 -7.98
CA GLY A 146 19.20 8.80 -8.57
C GLY A 146 19.64 9.84 -7.53
N GLN A 147 18.81 10.88 -7.35
CA GLN A 147 19.05 11.97 -6.40
C GLN A 147 18.55 11.71 -4.97
N TYR A 148 17.99 10.52 -4.70
CA TYR A 148 17.37 10.18 -3.44
C TYR A 148 18.11 9.09 -2.67
N SER A 149 17.97 9.15 -1.33
CA SER A 149 18.47 8.14 -0.41
C SER A 149 17.40 7.78 0.58
N PHE A 150 17.29 6.50 0.90
CA PHE A 150 16.39 5.99 1.93
C PHE A 150 17.00 4.78 2.63
N GLU A 151 16.47 4.44 3.79
CA GLU A 151 16.85 3.24 4.52
C GLU A 151 15.64 2.34 4.75
N THR A 152 15.85 1.05 4.63
CA THR A 152 14.93 0.02 5.15
C THR A 152 15.27 -0.25 6.61
N TYR A 153 14.27 -0.58 7.43
CA TYR A 153 14.47 -0.88 8.84
C TYR A 153 13.51 -1.99 9.30
N TYR A 154 14.07 -3.01 9.92
CA TYR A 154 13.32 -4.05 10.61
C TYR A 154 13.17 -3.70 12.09
N PRO A 155 12.01 -3.25 12.56
CA PRO A 155 11.82 -2.85 13.96
C PRO A 155 11.54 -4.04 14.89
N GLY A 156 11.23 -5.20 14.32
CA GLY A 156 10.78 -6.41 15.01
C GLY A 156 9.42 -6.88 14.47
N PRO A 157 8.93 -8.03 14.98
CA PRO A 157 7.63 -8.55 14.58
C PRO A 157 6.48 -7.66 15.08
N GLY A 158 5.35 -7.66 14.36
CA GLY A 158 4.17 -6.88 14.69
C GLY A 158 2.98 -7.35 13.87
N HIS A 159 2.66 -6.68 12.77
CA HIS A 159 1.64 -7.12 11.83
C HIS A 159 1.97 -8.49 11.22
N THR A 160 3.25 -8.71 10.92
CA THR A 160 3.84 -10.00 10.53
C THR A 160 5.19 -10.14 11.22
N GLU A 161 5.81 -11.33 11.13
CA GLU A 161 7.16 -11.57 11.68
C GLU A 161 8.25 -10.79 10.93
N ASP A 162 8.03 -10.43 9.65
CA ASP A 162 9.03 -9.90 8.71
C ASP A 162 8.84 -8.43 8.32
N ASN A 163 7.85 -7.74 8.88
CA ASN A 163 7.51 -6.40 8.44
C ASN A 163 8.66 -5.40 8.60
N ILE A 164 8.98 -4.69 7.53
CA ILE A 164 9.92 -3.56 7.54
C ILE A 164 9.19 -2.25 7.29
N VAL A 165 9.86 -1.16 7.67
CA VAL A 165 9.48 0.21 7.31
C VAL A 165 10.59 0.85 6.47
N ILE A 166 10.25 1.93 5.74
CA ILE A 166 11.19 2.64 4.90
C ILE A 166 11.21 4.11 5.29
N TRP A 167 12.41 4.66 5.46
CA TRP A 167 12.62 6.03 5.93
C TRP A 167 13.40 6.88 4.94
N PHE A 168 12.82 8.00 4.54
CA PHE A 168 13.44 9.07 3.76
C PHE A 168 13.83 10.19 4.70
N LYS A 169 15.08 10.21 5.13
CA LYS A 169 15.56 11.11 6.17
C LYS A 169 15.45 12.58 5.80
N LYS A 170 15.79 12.93 4.56
CA LYS A 170 15.76 14.31 4.06
C LYS A 170 14.33 14.82 3.91
N GLU A 171 13.45 14.03 3.36
CA GLU A 171 12.05 14.36 3.11
C GLU A 171 11.17 14.16 4.36
N LYS A 172 11.68 13.43 5.36
CA LYS A 172 10.97 13.06 6.59
C LYS A 172 9.70 12.25 6.30
N ILE A 173 9.77 11.34 5.32
CA ILE A 173 8.69 10.42 4.98
C ILE A 173 8.99 9.06 5.64
N LEU A 174 8.03 8.55 6.39
CA LEU A 174 8.03 7.20 6.94
C LEU A 174 6.97 6.37 6.18
N TYR A 175 7.40 5.40 5.40
CA TYR A 175 6.51 4.40 4.82
C TYR A 175 6.39 3.24 5.81
N GLY A 176 5.23 3.15 6.47
CA GLY A 176 4.95 2.20 7.54
C GLY A 176 4.22 0.94 7.08
N GLY A 177 3.65 0.97 5.86
CA GLY A 177 2.90 -0.17 5.31
C GLY A 177 1.77 -0.64 6.24
N CYS A 178 1.56 -1.95 6.33
CA CYS A 178 0.51 -2.55 7.18
C CYS A 178 0.84 -2.55 8.67
N LEU A 179 2.09 -2.32 9.05
CA LEU A 179 2.52 -2.28 10.45
C LEU A 179 1.91 -1.09 11.21
N ILE A 180 1.69 0.02 10.53
CA ILE A 180 1.06 1.22 11.09
C ILE A 180 -0.36 1.33 10.54
N LYS A 181 -1.33 1.60 11.42
CA LYS A 181 -2.75 1.73 11.10
C LYS A 181 -3.18 3.19 11.05
N GLY A 182 -4.17 3.49 10.22
CA GLY A 182 -4.78 4.81 10.14
C GLY A 182 -5.48 5.23 11.43
N THR A 183 -5.69 6.52 11.62
CA THR A 183 -6.39 7.05 12.79
C THR A 183 -7.90 6.77 12.75
N ASP A 184 -8.42 6.38 11.61
CA ASP A 184 -9.79 5.89 11.38
C ASP A 184 -9.95 4.38 11.63
N ALA A 185 -8.84 3.64 11.88
CA ALA A 185 -8.89 2.23 12.22
C ALA A 185 -9.34 2.01 13.67
N GLU A 186 -10.26 1.09 13.90
CA GLU A 186 -10.76 0.72 15.23
C GLU A 186 -9.93 -0.39 15.88
N ASP A 187 -9.16 -1.15 15.07
CA ASP A 187 -8.32 -2.24 15.51
C ASP A 187 -7.02 -2.37 14.68
N LEU A 188 -6.20 -3.36 15.02
CA LEU A 188 -4.94 -3.63 14.31
C LEU A 188 -5.12 -4.49 13.04
N GLY A 189 -6.35 -4.76 12.62
CA GLY A 189 -6.69 -5.55 11.45
C GLY A 189 -6.34 -7.03 11.62
N TYR A 190 -6.03 -7.69 10.52
CA TYR A 190 -5.67 -9.10 10.53
C TYR A 190 -4.40 -9.37 11.35
N LEU A 191 -4.51 -10.20 12.38
CA LEU A 191 -3.43 -10.55 13.31
C LEU A 191 -3.09 -12.07 13.29
N GLY A 192 -3.67 -12.85 12.37
CA GLY A 192 -3.40 -14.29 12.28
C GLY A 192 -1.93 -14.64 12.06
N ASP A 193 -1.17 -13.77 11.41
CA ASP A 193 0.28 -13.88 11.19
C ASP A 193 1.08 -12.87 12.03
N GLY A 194 0.40 -12.19 12.95
CA GLY A 194 0.96 -11.11 13.75
C GLY A 194 1.59 -11.57 15.07
N ASN A 195 2.38 -10.70 15.67
CA ASN A 195 2.94 -10.91 17.00
C ASN A 195 2.44 -9.83 17.97
N VAL A 196 1.30 -10.11 18.61
CA VAL A 196 0.62 -9.17 19.51
C VAL A 196 1.50 -8.80 20.70
N SER A 197 2.29 -9.74 21.24
CA SER A 197 3.14 -9.50 22.41
C SER A 197 4.25 -8.48 22.13
N GLU A 198 4.82 -8.49 20.91
CA GLU A 198 5.90 -7.62 20.48
C GLU A 198 5.43 -6.34 19.79
N TYR A 199 4.18 -6.27 19.33
CA TYR A 199 3.68 -5.17 18.50
C TYR A 199 3.95 -3.79 19.09
N VAL A 200 3.67 -3.60 20.40
CA VAL A 200 3.93 -2.33 21.11
C VAL A 200 5.41 -1.98 21.10
N ALA A 201 6.28 -2.96 21.38
CA ALA A 201 7.71 -2.76 21.41
C ALA A 201 8.25 -2.37 20.03
N THR A 202 7.77 -3.04 19.00
CA THR A 202 8.10 -2.80 17.59
C THR A 202 7.73 -1.38 17.15
N LEU A 203 6.50 -0.94 17.40
CA LEU A 203 6.07 0.44 17.08
C LEU A 203 6.86 1.50 17.86
N LYS A 204 7.17 1.26 19.13
CA LYS A 204 8.00 2.17 19.94
C LYS A 204 9.44 2.29 19.43
N LYS A 205 10.02 1.22 18.87
CA LYS A 205 11.34 1.29 18.22
C LYS A 205 11.30 2.22 17.01
N ILE A 206 10.24 2.15 16.18
CA ILE A 206 10.03 3.07 15.06
C ILE A 206 9.93 4.52 15.57
N GLN A 207 9.09 4.77 16.57
CA GLN A 207 8.91 6.10 17.16
C GLN A 207 10.21 6.69 17.72
N LYS A 208 11.05 5.86 18.34
CA LYS A 208 12.34 6.26 18.89
C LYS A 208 13.36 6.56 17.79
N LYS A 209 13.43 5.73 16.76
CA LYS A 209 14.43 5.83 15.67
C LYS A 209 14.10 6.98 14.73
N PHE A 210 12.85 7.09 14.27
CA PHE A 210 12.43 8.06 13.27
C PHE A 210 11.63 9.20 13.91
N ARG A 211 12.35 10.24 14.30
CA ARG A 211 11.77 11.37 15.04
C ARG A 211 11.20 12.42 14.08
N LYS A 212 9.98 12.90 14.40
CA LYS A 212 9.30 14.01 13.70
C LYS A 212 9.17 13.75 12.19
N PRO A 213 8.58 12.63 11.75
CA PRO A 213 8.19 12.48 10.36
C PRO A 213 7.24 13.62 9.97
N LYS A 214 7.29 14.05 8.73
CA LYS A 214 6.29 14.97 8.15
C LYS A 214 5.11 14.20 7.55
N PHE A 215 5.39 12.99 7.08
CA PHE A 215 4.40 12.08 6.49
C PHE A 215 4.62 10.68 7.04
N ILE A 216 3.53 9.99 7.35
CA ILE A 216 3.51 8.56 7.70
C ILE A 216 2.55 7.88 6.74
N ILE A 217 3.08 7.07 5.84
CA ILE A 217 2.29 6.41 4.81
C ILE A 217 1.95 5.00 5.28
N ILE A 218 0.66 4.69 5.30
CA ILE A 218 0.09 3.43 5.75
C ILE A 218 -0.57 2.68 4.60
N ALA A 219 -0.72 1.36 4.72
CA ALA A 219 -1.24 0.53 3.64
C ALA A 219 -2.77 0.59 3.48
N HIS A 220 -3.51 0.65 4.58
CA HIS A 220 -4.97 0.61 4.57
C HIS A 220 -5.54 1.83 5.26
N SER A 221 -6.71 2.28 4.83
CA SER A 221 -7.36 3.50 5.33
C SER A 221 -6.72 4.81 4.84
N ASP A 222 -7.05 5.92 5.47
CA ASP A 222 -6.52 7.25 5.13
C ASP A 222 -5.06 7.39 5.57
N TRP A 223 -4.18 7.64 4.62
CA TRP A 223 -2.74 7.82 4.83
C TRP A 223 -2.33 9.27 5.14
N SER A 224 -3.26 10.21 5.19
CA SER A 224 -2.95 11.64 5.34
C SER A 224 -2.66 12.07 6.78
N ASP A 225 -3.07 11.30 7.80
CA ASP A 225 -2.92 11.68 9.21
C ASP A 225 -1.58 11.25 9.80
N ILE A 226 -0.82 12.24 10.25
CA ILE A 226 0.49 12.07 10.89
C ILE A 226 0.42 11.36 12.27
N ASN A 227 -0.77 11.28 12.88
CA ASN A 227 -0.97 10.62 14.16
C ASN A 227 -1.08 9.10 14.10
N SER A 228 -1.06 8.51 12.91
CA SER A 228 -1.22 7.07 12.66
C SER A 228 -0.32 6.19 13.53
N LEU A 229 0.97 6.54 13.68
CA LEU A 229 1.89 5.79 14.54
C LEU A 229 1.50 5.85 16.02
N LYS A 230 1.11 7.02 16.53
CA LYS A 230 0.66 7.19 17.92
C LYS A 230 -0.63 6.42 18.18
N HIS A 231 -1.58 6.48 17.24
CA HIS A 231 -2.83 5.75 17.28
C HIS A 231 -2.58 4.23 17.33
N SER A 232 -1.75 3.70 16.41
CA SER A 232 -1.36 2.28 16.40
C SER A 232 -0.71 1.82 17.71
N ILE A 233 0.16 2.64 18.32
CA ILE A 233 0.77 2.33 19.62
C ILE A 233 -0.31 2.21 20.72
N ASN A 234 -1.33 3.05 20.69
CA ASN A 234 -2.41 3.02 21.69
C ASN A 234 -3.27 1.77 21.52
N MET A 235 -3.70 1.46 20.30
CA MET A 235 -4.45 0.23 20.00
C MET A 235 -3.68 -1.03 20.40
N ALA A 236 -2.37 -1.09 20.07
CA ALA A 236 -1.53 -2.23 20.44
C ALA A 236 -1.39 -2.39 21.96
N LYS A 237 -1.35 -1.30 22.74
CA LYS A 237 -1.33 -1.35 24.21
C LYS A 237 -2.66 -1.87 24.79
N GLU A 238 -3.78 -1.44 24.21
CA GLU A 238 -5.11 -1.89 24.62
C GLU A 238 -5.29 -3.38 24.34
N LEU A 239 -4.91 -3.82 23.14
CA LEU A 239 -4.95 -5.24 22.80
C LEU A 239 -4.08 -6.08 23.74
N LYS A 240 -2.86 -5.63 24.07
CA LYS A 240 -1.96 -6.34 24.99
C LYS A 240 -2.48 -6.42 26.43
N ARG A 241 -3.33 -5.50 26.85
CA ARG A 241 -3.94 -5.55 28.21
C ARG A 241 -5.12 -6.51 28.29
N ASN A 242 -5.76 -6.77 27.16
CA ASN A 242 -6.97 -7.58 27.07
C ASN A 242 -6.68 -9.06 26.72
N ASN A 243 -5.42 -9.38 26.40
CA ASN A 243 -4.90 -10.75 26.19
C ASN A 243 -3.95 -11.14 27.33
#